data_a3c88b7db55aa60a371d58376f1da528
#
_entry.id   a3c88b7db55aa60a371d58376f1da528
#
_cell.length_a   1.000
_cell.length_b   1.000
_cell.length_c   1.000
_cell.angle_alpha   90.00
_cell.angle_beta   90.00
_cell.angle_gamma   90.00
#
_symmetry.space_group_name_H-M   'P 1'
#
loop_
_entity.id
_entity.type
_entity.pdbx_description
1 polymer ?
#
loop_
_entity_poly.entity_id
_entity_poly.type
_entity_poly.pdbx_seq_one_letter_code
_entity_poly.pdbx_strand_id
1 'polypeptide(L)'
;MTINDQHRATAGSENEAGRAFEPLQGAHALVDRLHSGEPYAVAFGGQGGPWLENLEELVNSAGIESEISQLVAEAELLLEPLARELVVVRPIGFEPMKWIRALAAEEPLPAAKDLTTAAISGPGILLTQMAAQRALKRQGLDLAGHPPVAIAGHSQGVTAVESLKAGGARDVELLAIGQLIGAAGSLVSRRCGMVGRGDKSPMVSVTNVDPARIAELLDEFAQDVRTVLAPALSIRNGRRSVVITGTPEQLARFELYCEKITEKEEAERKNKTRGGAIFRPVFNQLNVEVGFHTPRLAGGVDLVNEWAARTGLERDLTRMLCEHIFIKPVDWVSEVEGLADAGAKWIIDLGPSDTVTRLTAPVIRGLGIGIVAAATRAGQRSLFTVGAAPDVAPAWSSYAPSPI
;
A
#
# COMPACT_ATOMS: atom_id res chain seq x y z
N MET A 1 65.35 -17.40 38.91
CA MET A 1 65.18 -16.03 39.44
C MET A 1 64.26 -15.29 38.53
N THR A 2 63.02 -15.09 38.97
CA THR A 2 62.09 -14.00 38.82
C THR A 2 61.74 -13.56 37.40
N ILE A 3 60.56 -13.92 36.89
CA ILE A 3 59.23 -13.26 36.88
C ILE A 3 59.27 -11.92 36.14
N ASN A 4 58.58 -11.81 35.03
CA ASN A 4 57.40 -10.92 34.91
C ASN A 4 56.56 -11.14 33.63
N ASP A 5 55.33 -11.56 33.88
CA ASP A 5 54.20 -11.47 32.98
C ASP A 5 53.80 -10.02 32.79
N GLN A 6 53.55 -9.56 31.58
CA GLN A 6 52.63 -8.42 31.39
C GLN A 6 51.92 -8.47 30.04
N HIS A 7 50.64 -8.71 30.10
CA HIS A 7 49.51 -8.11 29.38
C HIS A 7 49.59 -7.92 27.88
N ARG A 8 49.13 -8.89 27.16
CA ARG A 8 48.50 -8.70 25.84
C ARG A 8 47.06 -8.24 26.05
N ALA A 9 46.80 -6.96 25.87
CA ALA A 9 45.46 -6.42 25.72
C ALA A 9 44.93 -6.80 24.34
N THR A 10 43.97 -7.67 24.31
CA THR A 10 43.10 -7.91 23.15
C THR A 10 42.16 -6.75 22.99
N ALA A 11 42.36 -5.94 21.95
CA ALA A 11 41.36 -4.98 21.49
C ALA A 11 40.15 -5.75 20.98
N GLY A 12 39.10 -5.75 21.77
CA GLY A 12 37.78 -6.21 21.35
C GLY A 12 37.23 -5.26 20.30
N SER A 13 36.98 -5.80 19.10
CA SER A 13 36.12 -5.15 18.12
C SER A 13 34.68 -5.19 18.67
N GLU A 14 34.26 -4.09 19.28
CA GLU A 14 32.85 -3.90 19.58
C GLU A 14 32.07 -3.78 18.29
N ASN A 15 31.30 -4.80 18.02
CA ASN A 15 30.30 -4.90 17.00
C ASN A 15 29.23 -3.83 17.25
N GLU A 16 29.19 -2.76 16.48
CA GLU A 16 28.06 -1.83 16.38
C GLU A 16 26.88 -2.45 15.62
N ALA A 17 26.55 -3.69 15.93
CA ALA A 17 25.36 -4.36 15.43
C ALA A 17 24.26 -4.29 16.48
N GLY A 18 23.28 -3.42 16.24
CA GLY A 18 21.98 -3.50 16.89
C GLY A 18 21.86 -2.69 18.17
N ARG A 19 21.78 -1.36 18.05
CA ARG A 19 20.96 -0.63 19.04
C ARG A 19 19.53 -1.11 18.84
N ALA A 20 19.11 -2.09 19.66
CA ALA A 20 17.73 -2.39 19.86
C ALA A 20 17.01 -1.08 20.25
N PHE A 21 15.88 -0.83 19.62
CA PHE A 21 15.00 0.27 19.97
C PHE A 21 14.70 0.15 21.48
N GLU A 22 15.21 1.07 22.29
CA GLU A 22 14.84 1.09 23.70
C GLU A 22 13.33 1.31 23.78
N PRO A 23 12.58 0.45 24.49
CA PRO A 23 11.16 0.67 24.68
C PRO A 23 10.99 2.04 25.35
N LEU A 24 10.06 2.83 24.84
CA LEU A 24 9.73 4.16 25.37
C LEU A 24 9.40 4.04 26.87
N GLN A 25 10.38 4.27 27.72
CA GLN A 25 10.19 4.47 29.17
C GLN A 25 9.64 5.89 29.35
N GLY A 26 8.38 6.10 29.00
CA GLY A 26 7.67 7.36 29.20
C GLY A 26 6.35 7.10 29.91
N ALA A 27 6.02 7.96 30.85
CA ALA A 27 4.77 7.92 31.61
C ALA A 27 3.52 8.29 30.78
N HIS A 28 3.66 8.47 29.47
CA HIS A 28 2.59 8.96 28.59
C HIS A 28 2.36 8.02 27.41
N ALA A 29 1.10 7.89 26.98
CA ALA A 29 0.75 7.24 25.72
C ALA A 29 1.33 8.02 24.53
N LEU A 30 1.50 7.35 23.36
CA LEU A 30 2.01 8.04 22.17
C LEU A 30 1.09 9.21 21.78
N VAL A 31 -0.22 9.04 21.89
CA VAL A 31 -1.21 10.10 21.61
C VAL A 31 -0.97 11.36 22.43
N ASP A 32 -0.57 11.25 23.70
CA ASP A 32 -0.27 12.42 24.56
C ASP A 32 0.96 13.19 24.05
N ARG A 33 1.95 12.48 23.53
CA ARG A 33 3.14 13.08 22.92
C ARG A 33 2.79 13.82 21.63
N LEU A 34 1.95 13.23 20.79
CA LEU A 34 1.46 13.89 19.56
C LEU A 34 0.66 15.15 19.89
N HIS A 35 -0.20 15.12 20.93
CA HIS A 35 -0.91 16.29 21.42
C HIS A 35 0.02 17.35 22.01
N SER A 36 1.16 16.94 22.58
CA SER A 36 2.18 17.86 23.10
C SER A 36 3.06 18.46 22.00
N GLY A 37 2.77 18.18 20.73
CA GLY A 37 3.44 18.77 19.56
C GLY A 37 4.60 17.94 19.02
N GLU A 38 4.75 16.66 19.39
CA GLU A 38 5.72 15.80 18.74
C GLU A 38 5.32 15.59 17.26
N PRO A 39 6.20 15.91 16.29
CA PRO A 39 5.81 15.91 14.88
C PRO A 39 5.58 14.50 14.35
N TYR A 40 4.49 14.30 13.63
CA TYR A 40 4.15 13.05 13.03
C TYR A 40 3.63 13.22 11.60
N ALA A 41 3.74 12.18 10.80
CA ALA A 41 3.16 12.07 9.48
C ALA A 41 2.06 11.00 9.46
N VAL A 42 1.20 11.06 8.43
CA VAL A 42 0.19 10.04 8.17
C VAL A 42 0.48 9.37 6.83
N ALA A 43 0.29 8.05 6.78
CA ALA A 43 0.44 7.27 5.57
C ALA A 43 -0.81 6.42 5.29
N PHE A 44 -1.18 6.31 4.02
CA PHE A 44 -2.31 5.52 3.55
C PHE A 44 -1.87 4.46 2.55
N GLY A 45 -2.41 3.25 2.68
CA GLY A 45 -2.10 2.11 1.82
C GLY A 45 -2.89 2.09 0.52
N GLY A 46 -2.39 1.28 -0.42
CA GLY A 46 -3.07 0.92 -1.66
C GLY A 46 -3.78 -0.45 -1.57
N GLN A 47 -4.06 -1.03 -2.74
CA GLN A 47 -4.72 -2.34 -2.86
C GLN A 47 -3.84 -3.48 -2.32
N GLY A 48 -4.50 -4.58 -1.89
CA GLY A 48 -3.87 -5.82 -1.46
C GLY A 48 -3.99 -6.14 0.03
N GLY A 49 -4.62 -5.27 0.83
CA GLY A 49 -4.89 -5.53 2.25
C GLY A 49 -6.29 -6.15 2.50
N PRO A 50 -6.48 -6.84 3.65
CA PRO A 50 -7.77 -7.40 4.09
C PRO A 50 -8.69 -6.26 4.59
N TRP A 51 -9.32 -5.56 3.67
CA TRP A 51 -10.07 -4.35 3.97
C TRP A 51 -11.37 -4.63 4.72
N LEU A 52 -12.08 -5.73 4.42
CA LEU A 52 -13.40 -6.01 4.97
C LEU A 52 -13.34 -6.33 6.48
N GLU A 53 -12.44 -7.21 6.86
CA GLU A 53 -12.20 -7.59 8.26
C GLU A 53 -11.70 -6.38 9.06
N ASN A 54 -10.85 -5.57 8.45
CA ASN A 54 -10.34 -4.37 9.11
C ASN A 54 -11.42 -3.28 9.24
N LEU A 55 -12.31 -3.14 8.24
CA LEU A 55 -13.47 -2.24 8.32
C LEU A 55 -14.43 -2.69 9.44
N GLU A 56 -14.75 -3.98 9.50
CA GLU A 56 -15.60 -4.56 10.55
C GLU A 56 -15.03 -4.24 11.94
N GLU A 57 -13.75 -4.50 12.14
CA GLU A 57 -13.06 -4.23 13.39
C GLU A 57 -13.14 -2.75 13.81
N LEU A 58 -12.85 -1.83 12.88
CA LEU A 58 -12.89 -0.39 13.14
C LEU A 58 -14.29 0.11 13.43
N VAL A 59 -15.28 -0.33 12.66
CA VAL A 59 -16.69 0.07 12.83
C VAL A 59 -17.21 -0.36 14.19
N ASN A 60 -16.95 -1.60 14.58
CA ASN A 60 -17.45 -2.15 15.85
C ASN A 60 -16.69 -1.55 17.05
N SER A 61 -15.38 -1.45 16.99
CA SER A 61 -14.58 -0.92 18.12
C SER A 61 -14.83 0.55 18.40
N ALA A 62 -15.07 1.35 17.35
CA ALA A 62 -15.33 2.78 17.48
C ALA A 62 -16.82 3.16 17.57
N GLY A 63 -17.75 2.22 17.31
CA GLY A 63 -19.19 2.48 17.29
C GLY A 63 -19.60 3.48 16.23
N ILE A 64 -19.01 3.40 15.04
CA ILE A 64 -19.23 4.35 13.93
C ILE A 64 -20.11 3.79 12.80
N GLU A 65 -20.84 2.71 13.03
CA GLU A 65 -21.66 2.01 12.02
C GLU A 65 -22.63 2.95 11.29
N SER A 66 -23.33 3.82 12.04
CA SER A 66 -24.29 4.74 11.45
C SER A 66 -23.64 5.74 10.52
N GLU A 67 -22.48 6.29 10.90
CA GLU A 67 -21.73 7.26 10.09
C GLU A 67 -21.23 6.62 8.78
N ILE A 68 -20.68 5.40 8.86
CA ILE A 68 -20.21 4.68 7.69
C ILE A 68 -21.37 4.26 6.79
N SER A 69 -22.51 3.82 7.37
CA SER A 69 -23.72 3.47 6.61
C SER A 69 -24.25 4.68 5.83
N GLN A 70 -24.29 5.85 6.45
CA GLN A 70 -24.74 7.08 5.82
C GLN A 70 -23.80 7.47 4.67
N LEU A 71 -22.48 7.44 4.91
CA LEU A 71 -21.46 7.76 3.91
C LEU A 71 -21.59 6.88 2.66
N VAL A 72 -21.80 5.57 2.83
CA VAL A 72 -22.00 4.64 1.71
C VAL A 72 -23.30 4.94 0.97
N ALA A 73 -24.40 5.16 1.69
CA ALA A 73 -25.70 5.44 1.08
C ALA A 73 -25.68 6.75 0.25
N GLU A 74 -25.05 7.81 0.77
CA GLU A 74 -24.92 9.09 0.07
C GLU A 74 -24.03 8.96 -1.17
N ALA A 75 -22.93 8.21 -1.10
CA ALA A 75 -22.07 7.96 -2.26
C ALA A 75 -22.78 7.13 -3.35
N GLU A 76 -23.56 6.10 -2.98
CA GLU A 76 -24.38 5.34 -3.93
C GLU A 76 -25.45 6.22 -4.60
N LEU A 77 -26.07 7.13 -3.85
CA LEU A 77 -27.05 8.08 -4.41
C LEU A 77 -26.42 8.99 -5.48
N LEU A 78 -25.21 9.47 -5.28
CA LEU A 78 -24.47 10.23 -6.31
C LEU A 78 -24.25 9.42 -7.59
N LEU A 79 -24.11 8.11 -7.47
CA LEU A 79 -23.82 7.20 -8.59
C LEU A 79 -25.06 6.62 -9.26
N GLU A 80 -26.28 6.93 -8.78
CA GLU A 80 -27.55 6.46 -9.37
C GLU A 80 -27.62 6.66 -10.90
N PRO A 81 -27.20 7.81 -11.47
CA PRO A 81 -27.21 8.01 -12.93
C PRO A 81 -26.37 7.01 -13.72
N LEU A 82 -25.48 6.26 -13.05
CA LEU A 82 -24.57 5.27 -13.63
C LEU A 82 -24.89 3.82 -13.22
N ALA A 83 -26.04 3.58 -12.58
CA ALA A 83 -26.39 2.27 -12.04
C ALA A 83 -26.32 1.13 -13.07
N ARG A 84 -26.69 1.41 -14.33
CA ARG A 84 -26.66 0.42 -15.42
C ARG A 84 -25.24 0.05 -15.85
N GLU A 85 -24.33 1.01 -15.86
CA GLU A 85 -22.93 0.82 -16.19
C GLU A 85 -22.21 0.08 -15.06
N LEU A 86 -22.48 0.47 -13.83
CA LEU A 86 -21.81 -0.07 -12.66
C LEU A 86 -22.21 -1.53 -12.37
N VAL A 87 -23.46 -1.94 -12.59
CA VAL A 87 -23.90 -3.32 -12.39
C VAL A 87 -23.15 -4.32 -13.26
N VAL A 88 -22.66 -3.89 -14.44
CA VAL A 88 -21.87 -4.76 -15.35
C VAL A 88 -20.51 -5.11 -14.75
N VAL A 89 -19.96 -4.22 -13.93
CA VAL A 89 -18.60 -4.34 -13.38
C VAL A 89 -18.62 -4.88 -11.96
N ARG A 90 -19.67 -4.56 -11.21
CA ARG A 90 -19.91 -5.00 -9.83
C ARG A 90 -21.31 -5.61 -9.68
N PRO A 91 -21.53 -6.80 -10.19
CA PRO A 91 -22.87 -7.43 -10.17
C PRO A 91 -23.40 -7.69 -8.75
N ILE A 92 -22.53 -7.76 -7.75
CA ILE A 92 -22.89 -7.91 -6.32
C ILE A 92 -23.23 -6.59 -5.63
N GLY A 93 -23.17 -5.44 -6.34
CA GLY A 93 -23.28 -4.10 -5.75
C GLY A 93 -22.08 -3.71 -4.90
N PHE A 94 -22.20 -2.59 -4.16
CA PHE A 94 -21.22 -2.19 -3.13
C PHE A 94 -21.95 -2.08 -1.79
N GLU A 95 -22.03 -3.20 -1.05
CA GLU A 95 -22.82 -3.33 0.18
C GLU A 95 -21.92 -3.63 1.41
N PRO A 96 -20.87 -2.84 1.70
CA PRO A 96 -19.89 -3.17 2.75
C PRO A 96 -20.54 -3.34 4.12
N MET A 97 -21.57 -2.56 4.45
CA MET A 97 -22.26 -2.65 5.74
C MET A 97 -23.04 -3.97 5.90
N LYS A 98 -23.59 -4.50 4.82
CA LYS A 98 -24.19 -5.83 4.83
C LYS A 98 -23.14 -6.92 5.03
N TRP A 99 -21.99 -6.78 4.37
CA TRP A 99 -20.92 -7.78 4.45
C TRP A 99 -20.24 -7.81 5.82
N ILE A 100 -19.99 -6.66 6.47
CA ILE A 100 -19.44 -6.66 7.83
C ILE A 100 -20.41 -7.24 8.87
N ARG A 101 -21.73 -7.03 8.71
CA ARG A 101 -22.75 -7.69 9.56
C ARG A 101 -22.77 -9.18 9.34
N ALA A 102 -22.72 -9.65 8.09
CA ALA A 102 -22.62 -11.07 7.76
C ALA A 102 -21.35 -11.69 8.34
N LEU A 103 -20.20 -10.98 8.25
CA LEU A 103 -18.93 -11.41 8.84
C LEU A 103 -19.06 -11.58 10.37
N ALA A 104 -19.63 -10.61 11.06
CA ALA A 104 -19.83 -10.64 12.51
C ALA A 104 -20.83 -11.73 12.95
N ALA A 105 -21.80 -12.09 12.08
CA ALA A 105 -22.79 -13.14 12.32
C ALA A 105 -22.35 -14.53 11.83
N GLU A 106 -21.13 -14.66 11.30
CA GLU A 106 -20.62 -15.89 10.66
C GLU A 106 -21.54 -16.39 9.51
N GLU A 107 -22.20 -15.45 8.82
CA GLU A 107 -23.04 -15.71 7.66
C GLU A 107 -22.22 -15.75 6.36
N PRO A 108 -22.76 -16.37 5.27
CA PRO A 108 -22.05 -16.41 4.00
C PRO A 108 -21.75 -15.03 3.41
N LEU A 109 -20.49 -14.82 3.04
CA LEU A 109 -20.00 -13.64 2.33
C LEU A 109 -20.04 -13.86 0.80
N PRO A 110 -19.99 -12.80 0.00
CA PRO A 110 -19.65 -12.92 -1.41
C PRO A 110 -18.36 -13.69 -1.63
N ALA A 111 -18.20 -14.29 -2.81
CA ALA A 111 -16.99 -15.04 -3.10
C ALA A 111 -15.75 -14.12 -3.01
N ALA A 112 -14.63 -14.62 -2.49
CA ALA A 112 -13.41 -13.86 -2.31
C ALA A 112 -12.96 -13.15 -3.61
N LYS A 113 -13.11 -13.84 -4.76
CA LYS A 113 -12.80 -13.25 -6.08
C LYS A 113 -13.62 -12.00 -6.40
N ASP A 114 -14.85 -11.89 -5.89
CA ASP A 114 -15.72 -10.73 -6.13
C ASP A 114 -15.34 -9.58 -5.20
N LEU A 115 -15.01 -9.88 -3.95
CA LEU A 115 -14.55 -8.90 -2.95
C LEU A 115 -13.16 -8.31 -3.29
N THR A 116 -12.35 -9.01 -4.07
CA THR A 116 -11.00 -8.55 -4.50
C THR A 116 -10.99 -7.82 -5.84
N THR A 117 -12.13 -7.75 -6.56
CA THR A 117 -12.21 -6.94 -7.77
C THR A 117 -11.94 -5.47 -7.47
N ALA A 118 -11.31 -4.75 -8.39
CA ALA A 118 -10.97 -3.34 -8.16
C ALA A 118 -12.22 -2.46 -7.92
N ALA A 119 -13.34 -2.82 -8.56
CA ALA A 119 -14.63 -2.14 -8.39
C ALA A 119 -15.21 -2.27 -6.96
N ILE A 120 -14.76 -3.23 -6.19
CA ILE A 120 -15.19 -3.50 -4.81
C ILE A 120 -14.06 -3.18 -3.82
N SER A 121 -12.88 -3.75 -4.02
CA SER A 121 -11.75 -3.58 -3.09
C SER A 121 -11.23 -2.15 -3.04
N GLY A 122 -11.21 -1.44 -4.18
CA GLY A 122 -10.77 -0.05 -4.24
C GLY A 122 -11.56 0.85 -3.29
N PRO A 123 -12.88 1.03 -3.48
CA PRO A 123 -13.70 1.82 -2.57
C PRO A 123 -13.78 1.21 -1.16
N GLY A 124 -13.67 -0.11 -1.00
CA GLY A 124 -13.63 -0.78 0.31
C GLY A 124 -12.41 -0.36 1.14
N ILE A 125 -11.25 -0.32 0.53
CA ILE A 125 -9.99 0.16 1.16
C ILE A 125 -10.12 1.63 1.56
N LEU A 126 -10.61 2.48 0.66
CA LEU A 126 -10.83 3.89 0.95
C LEU A 126 -11.79 4.08 2.13
N LEU A 127 -12.90 3.33 2.14
CA LEU A 127 -13.87 3.35 3.23
C LEU A 127 -13.25 2.94 4.56
N THR A 128 -12.37 1.91 4.55
CA THR A 128 -11.63 1.47 5.73
C THR A 128 -10.70 2.58 6.25
N GLN A 129 -10.02 3.30 5.36
CA GLN A 129 -9.15 4.41 5.72
C GLN A 129 -9.94 5.60 6.30
N MET A 130 -11.11 5.89 5.75
CA MET A 130 -12.04 6.89 6.31
C MET A 130 -12.59 6.45 7.68
N ALA A 131 -12.88 5.16 7.85
CA ALA A 131 -13.28 4.61 9.16
C ALA A 131 -12.15 4.69 10.19
N ALA A 132 -10.90 4.43 9.79
CA ALA A 132 -9.73 4.57 10.67
C ALA A 132 -9.55 6.01 11.17
N GLN A 133 -9.71 7.01 10.30
CA GLN A 133 -9.66 8.43 10.69
C GLN A 133 -10.75 8.76 11.73
N ARG A 134 -11.98 8.28 11.53
CA ARG A 134 -13.10 8.48 12.47
C ARG A 134 -12.87 7.74 13.79
N ALA A 135 -12.36 6.51 13.73
CA ALA A 135 -12.03 5.74 14.91
C ALA A 135 -10.97 6.44 15.78
N LEU A 136 -9.90 6.96 15.17
CA LEU A 136 -8.89 7.73 15.88
C LEU A 136 -9.47 9.00 16.52
N LYS A 137 -10.31 9.74 15.78
CA LYS A 137 -10.97 10.92 16.32
C LYS A 137 -11.85 10.58 17.53
N ARG A 138 -12.61 9.49 17.47
CA ARG A 138 -13.43 9.00 18.60
C ARG A 138 -12.60 8.61 19.82
N GLN A 139 -11.39 8.12 19.60
CA GLN A 139 -10.44 7.74 20.64
C GLN A 139 -9.57 8.90 21.15
N GLY A 140 -9.76 10.11 20.61
CA GLY A 140 -9.09 11.33 21.07
C GLY A 140 -8.00 11.88 20.14
N LEU A 141 -7.63 11.21 19.05
CA LEU A 141 -6.68 11.75 18.08
C LEU A 141 -7.42 12.34 16.87
N ASP A 142 -7.75 13.63 16.94
CA ASP A 142 -8.34 14.38 15.82
C ASP A 142 -7.24 14.89 14.87
N LEU A 143 -7.03 14.21 13.76
CA LEU A 143 -6.01 14.55 12.76
C LEU A 143 -6.24 15.91 12.08
N ALA A 144 -7.48 16.44 12.09
CA ALA A 144 -7.77 17.78 11.59
C ALA A 144 -7.43 18.86 12.64
N GLY A 145 -7.70 18.59 13.91
CA GLY A 145 -7.37 19.48 15.03
C GLY A 145 -5.88 19.49 15.39
N HIS A 146 -5.19 18.39 15.12
CA HIS A 146 -3.74 18.22 15.32
C HIS A 146 -3.12 17.73 14.02
N PRO A 147 -2.94 18.61 13.00
CA PRO A 147 -2.57 18.18 11.67
C PRO A 147 -1.16 17.57 11.65
N PRO A 148 -0.95 16.48 10.87
CA PRO A 148 0.37 15.91 10.65
C PRO A 148 1.28 16.90 9.90
N VAL A 149 2.59 16.80 10.09
CA VAL A 149 3.57 17.63 9.36
C VAL A 149 3.66 17.26 7.88
N ALA A 150 3.31 16.03 7.52
CA ALA A 150 3.22 15.55 6.15
C ALA A 150 2.26 14.36 6.03
N ILE A 151 1.76 14.12 4.81
CA ILE A 151 0.81 13.04 4.50
C ILE A 151 1.26 12.39 3.21
N ALA A 152 1.30 11.05 3.16
CA ALA A 152 1.62 10.28 1.96
C ALA A 152 0.54 9.24 1.66
N GLY A 153 0.32 8.96 0.38
CA GLY A 153 -0.64 7.96 -0.09
C GLY A 153 -0.02 7.02 -1.10
N HIS A 154 0.17 5.76 -0.71
CA HIS A 154 0.65 4.73 -1.63
C HIS A 154 -0.45 4.35 -2.62
N SER A 155 -0.19 4.51 -3.93
CA SER A 155 -1.14 4.13 -4.97
C SER A 155 -2.51 4.79 -4.78
N GLN A 156 -3.60 4.04 -4.66
CA GLN A 156 -4.93 4.60 -4.40
C GLN A 156 -5.06 5.32 -3.05
N GLY A 157 -4.12 5.14 -2.12
CA GLY A 157 -4.06 5.88 -0.85
C GLY A 157 -4.04 7.40 -1.04
N VAL A 158 -3.68 7.90 -2.22
CA VAL A 158 -3.81 9.34 -2.57
C VAL A 158 -5.24 9.86 -2.43
N THR A 159 -6.26 9.00 -2.60
CA THR A 159 -7.66 9.40 -2.39
C THR A 159 -7.96 9.65 -0.91
N ALA A 160 -7.39 8.84 -0.02
CA ALA A 160 -7.53 9.04 1.42
C ALA A 160 -6.71 10.25 1.92
N VAL A 161 -5.61 10.60 1.24
CA VAL A 161 -4.89 11.87 1.49
C VAL A 161 -5.82 13.06 1.27
N GLU A 162 -6.59 13.07 0.19
CA GLU A 162 -7.56 14.15 -0.09
C GLU A 162 -8.74 14.17 0.91
N SER A 163 -9.18 13.00 1.41
CA SER A 163 -10.15 12.89 2.50
C SER A 163 -9.62 13.57 3.78
N LEU A 164 -8.39 13.26 4.17
CA LEU A 164 -7.78 13.85 5.37
C LEU A 164 -7.56 15.37 5.22
N LYS A 165 -7.03 15.82 4.08
CA LYS A 165 -6.86 17.26 3.79
C LYS A 165 -8.16 18.04 3.86
N ALA A 166 -9.26 17.43 3.42
CA ALA A 166 -10.58 18.03 3.49
C ALA A 166 -11.25 17.90 4.88
N GLY A 167 -10.59 17.28 5.87
CA GLY A 167 -11.16 17.02 7.19
C GLY A 167 -12.44 16.18 7.15
N GLY A 168 -12.58 15.31 6.12
CA GLY A 168 -13.77 14.49 5.88
C GLY A 168 -14.92 15.19 5.15
N ALA A 169 -14.83 16.49 4.86
CA ALA A 169 -15.92 17.23 4.22
C ALA A 169 -16.25 16.75 2.79
N ARG A 170 -15.34 16.03 2.14
CA ARG A 170 -15.49 15.51 0.78
C ARG A 170 -15.60 13.98 0.73
N ASP A 171 -15.77 13.29 1.84
CA ASP A 171 -15.73 11.85 1.91
C ASP A 171 -16.75 11.16 1.01
N VAL A 172 -17.96 11.67 0.93
CA VAL A 172 -19.03 11.15 0.05
C VAL A 172 -18.57 11.20 -1.41
N GLU A 173 -18.08 12.36 -1.84
CA GLU A 173 -17.59 12.56 -3.21
C GLU A 173 -16.38 11.67 -3.51
N LEU A 174 -15.40 11.61 -2.61
CA LEU A 174 -14.19 10.79 -2.78
C LEU A 174 -14.51 9.29 -2.80
N LEU A 175 -15.49 8.84 -2.01
CA LEU A 175 -15.95 7.45 -2.05
C LEU A 175 -16.63 7.13 -3.39
N ALA A 176 -17.45 8.06 -3.91
CA ALA A 176 -18.04 7.91 -5.24
C ALA A 176 -16.98 7.89 -6.33
N ILE A 177 -15.98 8.79 -6.31
CA ILE A 177 -14.84 8.78 -7.24
C ILE A 177 -14.07 7.46 -7.15
N GLY A 178 -13.79 6.96 -5.95
CA GLY A 178 -13.10 5.69 -5.74
C GLY A 178 -13.83 4.50 -6.37
N GLN A 179 -15.17 4.48 -6.30
CA GLN A 179 -16.00 3.48 -6.97
C GLN A 179 -15.89 3.57 -8.51
N LEU A 180 -15.91 4.79 -9.06
CA LEU A 180 -15.74 4.99 -10.50
C LEU A 180 -14.35 4.56 -10.99
N ILE A 181 -13.31 4.89 -10.24
CA ILE A 181 -11.94 4.48 -10.55
C ILE A 181 -11.81 2.94 -10.57
N GLY A 182 -12.33 2.27 -9.55
CA GLY A 182 -12.32 0.81 -9.49
C GLY A 182 -13.07 0.17 -10.67
N ALA A 183 -14.26 0.68 -10.97
CA ALA A 183 -15.08 0.19 -12.08
C ALA A 183 -14.43 0.42 -13.45
N ALA A 184 -13.94 1.63 -13.73
CA ALA A 184 -13.26 1.96 -14.97
C ALA A 184 -11.96 1.17 -15.13
N GLY A 185 -11.21 1.00 -14.02
CA GLY A 185 -10.00 0.18 -13.99
C GLY A 185 -10.27 -1.25 -14.44
N SER A 186 -11.28 -1.90 -13.87
CA SER A 186 -11.70 -3.26 -14.27
C SER A 186 -12.08 -3.33 -15.76
N LEU A 187 -12.84 -2.35 -16.28
CA LEU A 187 -13.25 -2.33 -17.69
C LEU A 187 -12.07 -2.14 -18.65
N VAL A 188 -11.22 -1.16 -18.38
CA VAL A 188 -10.10 -0.82 -19.28
C VAL A 188 -9.01 -1.88 -19.20
N SER A 189 -8.71 -2.41 -18.02
CA SER A 189 -7.75 -3.50 -17.84
C SER A 189 -8.14 -4.73 -18.65
N ARG A 190 -9.44 -5.10 -18.66
CA ARG A 190 -9.97 -6.19 -19.50
C ARG A 190 -9.74 -5.92 -21.00
N ARG A 191 -10.00 -4.70 -21.46
CA ARG A 191 -9.77 -4.31 -22.87
C ARG A 191 -8.30 -4.38 -23.26
N CYS A 192 -7.39 -4.08 -22.33
CA CYS A 192 -5.95 -4.11 -22.54
C CYS A 192 -5.33 -5.51 -22.33
N GLY A 193 -6.12 -6.52 -21.95
CA GLY A 193 -5.63 -7.85 -21.59
C GLY A 193 -4.82 -7.91 -20.29
N MET A 194 -4.90 -6.86 -19.48
CA MET A 194 -4.21 -6.76 -18.17
C MET A 194 -5.14 -7.20 -17.04
N VAL A 195 -5.67 -8.40 -17.14
CA VAL A 195 -6.51 -9.02 -16.10
C VAL A 195 -5.87 -10.28 -15.61
N GLY A 196 -5.97 -10.52 -14.33
CA GLY A 196 -5.56 -11.79 -13.73
C GLY A 196 -6.29 -12.99 -14.34
N ARG A 197 -5.58 -14.09 -14.54
CA ARG A 197 -6.13 -15.36 -15.01
C ARG A 197 -5.66 -16.48 -14.12
N GLY A 198 -6.59 -17.05 -13.35
CA GLY A 198 -6.25 -18.03 -12.32
C GLY A 198 -5.41 -17.37 -11.23
N ASP A 199 -4.22 -17.89 -10.99
CA ASP A 199 -3.21 -17.40 -10.05
C ASP A 199 -2.30 -16.28 -10.58
N LYS A 200 -2.49 -15.88 -11.87
CA LYS A 200 -1.65 -14.86 -12.52
C LYS A 200 -2.27 -13.48 -12.44
N SER A 201 -1.52 -12.54 -11.90
CA SER A 201 -1.88 -11.12 -11.77
C SER A 201 -1.29 -10.28 -12.92
N PRO A 202 -1.93 -9.14 -13.28
CA PRO A 202 -1.32 -8.15 -14.15
C PRO A 202 -0.25 -7.29 -13.47
N MET A 203 0.01 -7.52 -12.17
CA MET A 203 1.06 -6.85 -11.40
C MET A 203 1.87 -7.87 -10.60
N VAL A 204 3.19 -7.74 -10.66
CA VAL A 204 4.13 -8.63 -9.99
C VAL A 204 5.13 -7.83 -9.19
N SER A 205 5.29 -8.17 -7.91
CA SER A 205 6.35 -7.63 -7.08
C SER A 205 7.66 -8.36 -7.39
N VAL A 206 8.72 -7.59 -7.66
CA VAL A 206 10.07 -8.10 -7.88
C VAL A 206 10.96 -7.61 -6.75
N THR A 207 11.45 -8.53 -5.94
CA THR A 207 12.28 -8.23 -4.77
C THR A 207 13.72 -8.71 -4.95
N ASN A 208 14.59 -8.28 -4.04
CA ASN A 208 16.03 -8.59 -4.06
C ASN A 208 16.76 -8.00 -5.28
N VAL A 209 16.29 -6.89 -5.83
CA VAL A 209 16.81 -6.25 -7.04
C VAL A 209 17.14 -4.78 -6.80
N ASP A 210 18.05 -4.24 -7.62
CA ASP A 210 18.19 -2.80 -7.79
C ASP A 210 17.11 -2.32 -8.77
N PRO A 211 16.28 -1.32 -8.39
CA PRO A 211 15.27 -0.76 -9.27
C PRO A 211 15.82 -0.25 -10.61
N ALA A 212 17.01 0.35 -10.63
CA ALA A 212 17.67 0.81 -11.86
C ALA A 212 17.99 -0.38 -12.78
N ARG A 213 18.48 -1.49 -12.22
CA ARG A 213 18.77 -2.70 -13.02
C ARG A 213 17.52 -3.31 -13.62
N ILE A 214 16.39 -3.31 -12.91
CA ILE A 214 15.11 -3.77 -13.48
C ILE A 214 14.65 -2.85 -14.61
N ALA A 215 14.80 -1.53 -14.47
CA ALA A 215 14.46 -0.60 -15.55
C ALA A 215 15.29 -0.86 -16.81
N GLU A 216 16.62 -1.02 -16.68
CA GLU A 216 17.51 -1.41 -17.79
C GLU A 216 17.08 -2.72 -18.43
N LEU A 217 16.78 -3.77 -17.65
CA LEU A 217 16.35 -5.06 -18.16
C LEU A 217 14.99 -5.01 -18.87
N LEU A 218 14.08 -4.13 -18.45
CA LEU A 218 12.82 -3.90 -19.14
C LEU A 218 13.05 -3.27 -20.51
N ASP A 219 13.98 -2.30 -20.61
CA ASP A 219 14.36 -1.67 -21.87
C ASP A 219 15.08 -2.66 -22.81
N GLU A 220 16.04 -3.45 -22.29
CA GLU A 220 16.71 -4.50 -23.04
C GLU A 220 15.70 -5.55 -23.56
N PHE A 221 14.77 -5.99 -22.70
CA PHE A 221 13.71 -6.93 -23.06
C PHE A 221 12.79 -6.37 -24.16
N ALA A 222 12.42 -5.09 -24.07
CA ALA A 222 11.59 -4.43 -25.08
C ALA A 222 12.27 -4.44 -26.47
N GLN A 223 13.59 -4.24 -26.52
CA GLN A 223 14.39 -4.25 -27.74
C GLN A 223 14.54 -5.67 -28.31
N ASP A 224 14.79 -6.67 -27.45
CA ASP A 224 15.01 -8.07 -27.86
C ASP A 224 13.74 -8.68 -28.47
N VAL A 225 12.59 -8.50 -27.80
CA VAL A 225 11.31 -9.07 -28.28
C VAL A 225 10.62 -8.19 -29.33
N ARG A 226 11.21 -7.07 -29.72
CA ARG A 226 10.65 -6.10 -30.70
C ARG A 226 9.18 -5.77 -30.43
N THR A 227 8.81 -5.69 -29.15
CA THR A 227 7.44 -5.41 -28.73
C THR A 227 7.33 -3.99 -28.19
N VAL A 228 6.40 -3.22 -28.72
CA VAL A 228 6.01 -1.90 -28.20
C VAL A 228 5.32 -2.03 -26.81
N LEU A 229 5.02 -3.25 -26.41
CA LEU A 229 4.16 -3.56 -25.26
C LEU A 229 4.91 -4.32 -24.16
N ALA A 230 6.16 -3.92 -23.84
CA ALA A 230 6.88 -4.44 -22.68
C ALA A 230 6.13 -4.14 -21.35
N PRO A 231 6.33 -4.93 -20.30
CA PRO A 231 5.88 -4.56 -18.95
C PRO A 231 6.42 -3.19 -18.56
N ALA A 232 5.68 -2.48 -17.71
CA ALA A 232 6.10 -1.18 -17.18
C ALA A 232 6.59 -1.31 -15.73
N LEU A 233 7.63 -0.56 -15.37
CA LEU A 233 7.98 -0.33 -13.96
C LEU A 233 6.93 0.59 -13.36
N SER A 234 6.08 0.06 -12.49
CA SER A 234 4.88 0.75 -11.98
C SER A 234 5.08 1.36 -10.62
N ILE A 235 5.78 0.64 -9.72
CA ILE A 235 5.96 1.07 -8.33
C ILE A 235 7.39 0.75 -7.87
N ARG A 236 8.02 1.69 -7.20
CA ARG A 236 9.22 1.49 -6.40
C ARG A 236 8.83 1.43 -4.93
N ASN A 237 8.64 0.20 -4.40
CA ASN A 237 8.22 -0.01 -3.01
C ASN A 237 9.35 0.09 -1.99
N GLY A 238 10.59 -0.03 -2.43
CA GLY A 238 11.75 -0.03 -1.55
C GLY A 238 13.05 0.07 -2.33
N ARG A 239 14.16 0.16 -1.61
CA ARG A 239 15.51 0.24 -2.22
C ARG A 239 15.88 -1.03 -3.01
N ARG A 240 15.19 -2.15 -2.75
CA ARG A 240 15.40 -3.46 -3.41
C ARG A 240 14.08 -4.14 -3.77
N SER A 241 13.03 -3.36 -4.00
CA SER A 241 11.70 -3.88 -4.30
C SER A 241 10.96 -2.95 -5.25
N VAL A 242 10.44 -3.53 -6.33
CA VAL A 242 9.63 -2.83 -7.33
C VAL A 242 8.39 -3.65 -7.67
N VAL A 243 7.43 -3.02 -8.34
CA VAL A 243 6.32 -3.71 -8.99
C VAL A 243 6.40 -3.42 -10.48
N ILE A 244 6.21 -4.45 -11.29
CA ILE A 244 6.07 -4.36 -12.74
C ILE A 244 4.64 -4.69 -13.13
N THR A 245 4.13 -3.99 -14.13
CA THR A 245 2.75 -4.12 -14.63
C THR A 245 2.74 -4.48 -16.11
N GLY A 246 1.92 -5.44 -16.50
CA GLY A 246 1.76 -5.88 -17.88
C GLY A 246 0.66 -6.94 -18.02
N THR A 247 0.53 -7.51 -19.21
CA THR A 247 -0.31 -8.71 -19.34
C THR A 247 0.37 -9.89 -18.62
N PRO A 248 -0.38 -10.85 -18.09
CA PRO A 248 0.21 -12.03 -17.43
C PRO A 248 1.24 -12.76 -18.30
N GLU A 249 1.02 -12.79 -19.62
CA GLU A 249 1.96 -13.39 -20.57
C GLU A 249 3.27 -12.60 -20.68
N GLN A 250 3.18 -11.26 -20.73
CA GLN A 250 4.37 -10.41 -20.79
C GLN A 250 5.21 -10.52 -19.52
N LEU A 251 4.54 -10.55 -18.37
CA LEU A 251 5.21 -10.70 -17.08
C LEU A 251 5.91 -12.06 -16.98
N ALA A 252 5.28 -13.15 -17.39
CA ALA A 252 5.89 -14.48 -17.41
C ALA A 252 7.10 -14.55 -18.36
N ARG A 253 7.02 -13.90 -19.55
CA ARG A 253 8.16 -13.82 -20.47
C ARG A 253 9.32 -13.01 -19.92
N PHE A 254 9.02 -11.92 -19.22
CA PHE A 254 10.05 -11.10 -18.57
C PHE A 254 10.71 -11.85 -17.41
N GLU A 255 9.96 -12.61 -16.61
CA GLU A 255 10.50 -13.48 -15.56
C GLU A 255 11.49 -14.49 -16.15
N LEU A 256 11.11 -15.21 -17.21
CA LEU A 256 12.01 -16.14 -17.93
C LEU A 256 13.24 -15.44 -18.54
N TYR A 257 13.10 -14.19 -18.96
CA TYR A 257 14.24 -13.39 -19.43
C TYR A 257 15.21 -13.10 -18.28
N CYS A 258 14.72 -12.70 -17.12
CA CYS A 258 15.54 -12.48 -15.93
C CYS A 258 16.22 -13.76 -15.43
N GLU A 259 15.56 -14.91 -15.50
CA GLU A 259 16.17 -16.22 -15.18
C GLU A 259 17.40 -16.51 -16.05
N LYS A 260 17.30 -16.30 -17.37
CA LYS A 260 18.44 -16.48 -18.30
C LYS A 260 19.60 -15.52 -17.98
N ILE A 261 19.30 -14.28 -17.60
CA ILE A 261 20.35 -13.32 -17.18
C ILE A 261 21.02 -13.82 -15.90
N THR A 262 20.24 -14.30 -14.93
CA THR A 262 20.77 -14.88 -13.69
C THR A 262 21.70 -16.06 -13.97
N GLU A 263 21.27 -17.01 -14.81
CA GLU A 263 22.07 -18.19 -15.19
C GLU A 263 23.37 -17.79 -15.87
N LYS A 264 23.32 -16.81 -16.77
CA LYS A 264 24.50 -16.26 -17.46
C LYS A 264 25.49 -15.64 -16.47
N GLU A 265 25.01 -14.78 -15.56
CA GLU A 265 25.86 -14.15 -14.54
C GLU A 265 26.48 -15.18 -13.60
N GLU A 266 25.73 -16.23 -13.22
CA GLU A 266 26.24 -17.33 -12.41
C GLU A 266 27.34 -18.14 -13.13
N ALA A 267 27.16 -18.43 -14.42
CA ALA A 267 28.14 -19.14 -15.23
C ALA A 267 29.43 -18.30 -15.39
N GLU A 268 29.29 -17.01 -15.66
CA GLU A 268 30.42 -16.09 -15.75
C GLU A 268 31.19 -15.99 -14.43
N ARG A 269 30.49 -16.01 -13.29
CA ARG A 269 31.09 -15.93 -11.97
C ARG A 269 31.87 -17.19 -11.60
N LYS A 270 31.35 -18.36 -11.95
CA LYS A 270 32.11 -19.63 -11.74
C LYS A 270 33.49 -19.60 -12.41
N ASN A 271 33.62 -18.82 -13.48
CA ASN A 271 34.84 -18.65 -14.25
C ASN A 271 35.72 -17.46 -13.82
N LYS A 272 35.22 -16.58 -12.95
CA LYS A 272 35.94 -15.38 -12.46
C LYS A 272 36.12 -15.43 -10.96
N THR A 273 37.33 -15.19 -10.49
CA THR A 273 37.70 -15.12 -9.05
C THR A 273 37.19 -13.87 -8.33
N ARG A 274 36.26 -13.09 -8.90
CA ARG A 274 35.75 -11.85 -8.32
C ARG A 274 34.41 -12.06 -7.58
N GLY A 275 34.38 -11.69 -6.29
CA GLY A 275 33.15 -11.59 -5.51
C GLY A 275 32.29 -10.38 -5.90
N GLY A 276 31.01 -10.56 -6.05
CA GLY A 276 29.97 -9.54 -6.25
C GLY A 276 28.59 -10.13 -5.93
N ALA A 277 27.60 -9.33 -5.65
CA ALA A 277 26.24 -9.82 -5.50
C ALA A 277 25.74 -10.37 -6.83
N ILE A 278 25.11 -11.54 -6.83
CA ILE A 278 24.46 -12.10 -8.01
C ILE A 278 23.07 -11.48 -8.12
N PHE A 279 22.67 -11.11 -9.34
CA PHE A 279 21.30 -10.75 -9.65
C PHE A 279 20.41 -12.00 -9.50
N ARG A 280 19.53 -11.99 -8.49
CA ARG A 280 18.57 -13.07 -8.22
C ARG A 280 17.23 -12.46 -7.83
N PRO A 281 16.46 -12.00 -8.81
CA PRO A 281 15.14 -11.46 -8.57
C PRO A 281 14.18 -12.54 -8.05
N VAL A 282 13.29 -12.15 -7.15
CA VAL A 282 12.18 -12.99 -6.69
C VAL A 282 10.89 -12.35 -7.14
N PHE A 283 10.13 -13.07 -7.95
CA PHE A 283 8.85 -12.64 -8.51
C PHE A 283 7.70 -13.16 -7.67
N ASN A 284 6.81 -12.27 -7.22
CA ASN A 284 5.63 -12.63 -6.44
C ASN A 284 4.39 -12.00 -7.10
N GLN A 285 3.40 -12.82 -7.43
CA GLN A 285 2.12 -12.36 -7.95
C GLN A 285 1.40 -11.53 -6.90
N LEU A 286 0.87 -10.35 -7.28
CA LEU A 286 0.05 -9.56 -6.38
C LEU A 286 -1.42 -9.96 -6.53
N ASN A 287 -2.16 -9.95 -5.43
CA ASN A 287 -3.60 -10.25 -5.47
C ASN A 287 -4.39 -8.99 -5.89
N VAL A 288 -4.22 -8.58 -7.15
CA VAL A 288 -4.92 -7.43 -7.74
C VAL A 288 -5.46 -7.79 -9.12
N GLU A 289 -6.67 -7.33 -9.42
CA GLU A 289 -7.33 -7.57 -10.70
C GLU A 289 -6.79 -6.68 -11.82
N VAL A 290 -6.45 -5.43 -11.50
CA VAL A 290 -6.15 -4.36 -12.46
C VAL A 290 -4.67 -4.04 -12.47
N GLY A 291 -4.11 -3.90 -13.67
CA GLY A 291 -2.72 -3.49 -13.85
C GLY A 291 -2.55 -1.98 -13.78
N PHE A 292 -2.56 -1.42 -12.59
CA PHE A 292 -2.43 0.02 -12.35
C PHE A 292 -1.04 0.60 -12.68
N HIS A 293 -0.95 1.93 -12.67
CA HIS A 293 0.29 2.71 -12.84
C HIS A 293 1.01 2.43 -14.17
N THR A 294 0.23 2.45 -15.26
CA THR A 294 0.75 2.28 -16.61
C THR A 294 -0.01 3.15 -17.61
N PRO A 295 0.66 3.76 -18.61
CA PRO A 295 -0.01 4.54 -19.67
C PRO A 295 -1.10 3.76 -20.42
N ARG A 296 -1.10 2.43 -20.35
CA ARG A 296 -2.13 1.59 -20.99
C ARG A 296 -3.53 1.80 -20.41
N LEU A 297 -3.63 2.30 -19.18
CA LEU A 297 -4.90 2.62 -18.53
C LEU A 297 -5.36 4.06 -18.78
N ALA A 298 -4.73 4.81 -19.69
CA ALA A 298 -5.10 6.20 -19.98
C ALA A 298 -6.60 6.35 -20.33
N GLY A 299 -7.17 5.39 -21.09
CA GLY A 299 -8.60 5.37 -21.37
C GLY A 299 -9.50 5.24 -20.12
N GLY A 300 -8.95 4.82 -18.98
CA GLY A 300 -9.66 4.84 -17.68
C GLY A 300 -9.88 6.25 -17.16
N VAL A 301 -8.92 7.14 -17.37
CA VAL A 301 -9.04 8.56 -17.00
C VAL A 301 -10.18 9.21 -17.76
N ASP A 302 -10.25 8.99 -19.09
CA ASP A 302 -11.31 9.56 -19.92
C ASP A 302 -12.69 9.03 -19.52
N LEU A 303 -12.80 7.72 -19.28
CA LEU A 303 -14.04 7.07 -18.88
C LEU A 303 -14.55 7.59 -17.53
N VAL A 304 -13.68 7.71 -16.52
CA VAL A 304 -14.09 8.26 -15.20
C VAL A 304 -14.49 9.72 -15.33
N ASN A 305 -13.78 10.54 -16.13
CA ASN A 305 -14.17 11.94 -16.34
C ASN A 305 -15.54 12.08 -17.05
N GLU A 306 -15.86 11.19 -18.00
CA GLU A 306 -17.19 11.13 -18.62
C GLU A 306 -18.26 10.80 -17.57
N TRP A 307 -18.02 9.79 -16.74
CA TRP A 307 -18.95 9.40 -15.66
C TRP A 307 -19.09 10.48 -14.60
N ALA A 308 -18.00 11.13 -14.18
CA ALA A 308 -18.01 12.25 -13.24
C ALA A 308 -18.85 13.42 -13.76
N ALA A 309 -18.79 13.73 -15.06
CA ALA A 309 -19.61 14.76 -15.66
C ALA A 309 -21.13 14.44 -15.59
N ARG A 310 -21.51 13.17 -15.61
CA ARG A 310 -22.92 12.72 -15.50
C ARG A 310 -23.43 12.69 -14.07
N THR A 311 -22.55 12.60 -13.09
CA THR A 311 -22.86 12.52 -11.66
C THR A 311 -22.62 13.83 -10.91
N GLY A 312 -22.12 14.87 -11.58
CA GLY A 312 -21.85 16.18 -10.98
C GLY A 312 -20.62 16.19 -10.03
N LEU A 313 -19.78 15.17 -10.09
CA LEU A 313 -18.52 15.12 -9.31
C LEU A 313 -17.51 16.15 -9.83
N GLU A 314 -16.66 16.66 -8.95
CA GLU A 314 -15.66 17.67 -9.26
C GLU A 314 -14.60 17.10 -10.23
N ARG A 315 -14.44 17.79 -11.38
CA ARG A 315 -13.71 17.25 -12.53
C ARG A 315 -12.20 17.25 -12.36
N ASP A 316 -11.63 18.32 -11.82
CA ASP A 316 -10.17 18.47 -11.70
C ASP A 316 -9.60 17.51 -10.66
N LEU A 317 -10.29 17.37 -9.51
CA LEU A 317 -9.93 16.38 -8.50
C LEU A 317 -10.07 14.96 -9.05
N THR A 318 -11.19 14.65 -9.71
CA THR A 318 -11.42 13.34 -10.32
C THR A 318 -10.31 13.00 -11.30
N ARG A 319 -9.98 13.92 -12.22
CA ARG A 319 -8.89 13.75 -13.18
C ARG A 319 -7.55 13.53 -12.50
N MET A 320 -7.21 14.36 -11.52
CA MET A 320 -5.96 14.26 -10.76
C MET A 320 -5.79 12.89 -10.10
N LEU A 321 -6.84 12.41 -9.42
CA LEU A 321 -6.84 11.09 -8.76
C LEU A 321 -6.72 9.95 -9.79
N CYS A 322 -7.47 10.01 -10.90
CA CYS A 322 -7.38 9.04 -11.97
C CYS A 322 -5.98 8.95 -12.58
N GLU A 323 -5.36 10.10 -12.88
CA GLU A 323 -3.99 10.12 -13.42
C GLU A 323 -2.99 9.49 -12.45
N HIS A 324 -3.11 9.80 -11.14
CA HIS A 324 -2.24 9.21 -10.13
C HIS A 324 -2.40 7.69 -10.04
N ILE A 325 -3.63 7.18 -10.07
CA ILE A 325 -3.91 5.76 -9.84
C ILE A 325 -3.72 4.93 -11.11
N PHE A 326 -4.14 5.45 -12.26
CA PHE A 326 -4.06 4.67 -13.51
C PHE A 326 -2.70 4.76 -14.20
N ILE A 327 -2.07 5.95 -14.22
CA ILE A 327 -0.98 6.25 -15.16
C ILE A 327 0.34 6.47 -14.44
N LYS A 328 0.37 7.33 -13.42
CA LYS A 328 1.63 7.78 -12.80
C LYS A 328 2.28 6.65 -12.01
N PRO A 329 3.58 6.39 -12.20
CA PRO A 329 4.30 5.46 -11.35
C PRO A 329 4.37 5.98 -9.91
N VAL A 330 4.48 5.06 -8.95
CA VAL A 330 4.64 5.37 -7.53
C VAL A 330 6.10 5.21 -7.13
N ASP A 331 6.69 6.21 -6.51
CA ASP A 331 7.98 6.12 -5.82
C ASP A 331 7.78 6.24 -4.31
N TRP A 332 7.44 5.11 -3.67
CA TRP A 332 7.19 5.07 -2.24
C TRP A 332 8.42 5.41 -1.40
N VAL A 333 9.61 5.14 -1.92
CA VAL A 333 10.86 5.50 -1.22
C VAL A 333 10.97 7.01 -1.10
N SER A 334 10.78 7.73 -2.20
CA SER A 334 10.83 9.20 -2.21
C SER A 334 9.71 9.83 -1.38
N GLU A 335 8.51 9.24 -1.41
CA GLU A 335 7.40 9.69 -0.55
C GLU A 335 7.75 9.57 0.93
N VAL A 336 8.30 8.43 1.37
CA VAL A 336 8.69 8.19 2.76
C VAL A 336 9.87 9.06 3.18
N GLU A 337 10.86 9.26 2.30
CA GLU A 337 11.97 10.19 2.54
C GLU A 337 11.44 11.63 2.70
N GLY A 338 10.43 12.03 1.93
CA GLY A 338 9.73 13.31 2.10
C GLY A 338 9.03 13.47 3.45
N LEU A 339 8.46 12.39 4.03
CA LEU A 339 7.92 12.42 5.39
C LEU A 339 9.02 12.68 6.43
N ALA A 340 10.18 12.07 6.24
CA ALA A 340 11.34 12.26 7.10
C ALA A 340 11.88 13.69 7.01
N ASP A 341 12.01 14.24 5.80
CA ASP A 341 12.48 15.58 5.53
C ASP A 341 11.55 16.66 6.11
N ALA A 342 10.25 16.37 6.17
CA ALA A 342 9.26 17.20 6.86
C ALA A 342 9.41 17.19 8.40
N GLY A 343 10.35 16.41 8.95
CA GLY A 343 10.66 16.35 10.35
C GLY A 343 9.82 15.38 11.17
N ALA A 344 9.05 14.48 10.53
CA ALA A 344 8.26 13.49 11.25
C ALA A 344 9.12 12.61 12.15
N LYS A 345 8.67 12.41 13.39
CA LYS A 345 9.23 11.44 14.35
C LYS A 345 8.43 10.15 14.38
N TRP A 346 7.19 10.22 13.96
CA TRP A 346 6.27 9.09 13.87
C TRP A 346 5.55 9.09 12.54
N ILE A 347 5.25 7.90 12.04
CA ILE A 347 4.34 7.68 10.92
C ILE A 347 3.15 6.89 11.43
N ILE A 348 1.95 7.42 11.24
CA ILE A 348 0.68 6.78 11.57
C ILE A 348 0.13 6.15 10.29
N ASP A 349 0.20 4.83 10.18
CA ASP A 349 -0.36 4.06 9.06
C ASP A 349 -1.86 3.83 9.30
N LEU A 350 -2.70 4.35 8.41
CA LEU A 350 -4.15 4.24 8.45
C LEU A 350 -4.71 3.11 7.58
N GLY A 351 -3.88 2.16 7.25
CA GLY A 351 -4.28 0.87 6.69
C GLY A 351 -4.73 0.86 5.22
N PRO A 352 -5.48 -0.18 4.86
CA PRO A 352 -5.96 -1.26 5.75
C PRO A 352 -4.82 -2.14 6.27
N SER A 353 -5.00 -2.67 7.50
CA SER A 353 -4.02 -3.51 8.18
C SER A 353 -2.67 -2.78 8.40
N ASP A 354 -1.55 -3.50 8.30
CA ASP A 354 -0.17 -3.03 8.48
C ASP A 354 0.63 -2.98 7.16
N THR A 355 -0.05 -2.98 6.03
CA THR A 355 0.59 -3.11 4.71
C THR A 355 1.60 -1.99 4.45
N VAL A 356 1.22 -0.73 4.73
CA VAL A 356 2.12 0.42 4.57
C VAL A 356 3.25 0.38 5.57
N THR A 357 2.97 -0.04 6.81
CA THR A 357 4.00 -0.24 7.84
C THR A 357 5.09 -1.17 7.34
N ARG A 358 4.73 -2.31 6.73
CA ARG A 358 5.72 -3.27 6.19
C ARG A 358 6.53 -2.71 5.03
N LEU A 359 5.92 -1.91 4.16
CA LEU A 359 6.63 -1.27 3.04
C LEU A 359 7.55 -0.14 3.52
N THR A 360 7.14 0.59 4.56
CA THR A 360 7.80 1.80 5.06
C THR A 360 8.96 1.47 6.00
N ALA A 361 8.80 0.48 6.89
CA ALA A 361 9.79 0.14 7.90
C ALA A 361 11.23 -0.09 7.36
N PRO A 362 11.44 -0.77 6.22
CA PRO A 362 12.78 -0.88 5.64
C PRO A 362 13.37 0.44 5.15
N VAL A 363 12.53 1.39 4.73
CA VAL A 363 12.97 2.70 4.21
C VAL A 363 13.42 3.61 5.34
N ILE A 364 12.66 3.66 6.44
CA ILE A 364 12.95 4.51 7.61
C ILE A 364 14.01 3.93 8.55
N ARG A 365 14.53 2.74 8.27
CA ARG A 365 15.54 2.11 9.12
C ARG A 365 16.77 3.01 9.29
N GLY A 366 17.09 3.33 10.54
CA GLY A 366 18.22 4.20 10.90
C GLY A 366 17.92 5.71 10.86
N LEU A 367 16.70 6.12 10.48
CA LEU A 367 16.29 7.53 10.48
C LEU A 367 15.75 8.03 11.83
N GLY A 368 15.61 7.15 12.82
CA GLY A 368 15.06 7.52 14.14
C GLY A 368 13.56 7.85 14.10
N ILE A 369 12.83 7.30 13.13
CA ILE A 369 11.40 7.47 12.95
C ILE A 369 10.69 6.19 13.37
N GLY A 370 9.66 6.31 14.21
CA GLY A 370 8.76 5.22 14.58
C GLY A 370 7.59 5.12 13.60
N ILE A 371 6.98 3.93 13.51
CA ILE A 371 5.77 3.71 12.71
C ILE A 371 4.75 2.89 13.50
N VAL A 372 3.46 3.23 13.38
CA VAL A 372 2.36 2.56 14.06
C VAL A 372 1.23 2.29 13.07
N ALA A 373 0.82 1.01 12.96
CA ALA A 373 -0.32 0.58 12.13
C ALA A 373 -1.64 0.86 12.86
N ALA A 374 -2.09 2.10 12.86
CA ALA A 374 -3.25 2.57 13.64
C ALA A 374 -4.60 1.98 13.18
N ALA A 375 -4.66 1.40 12.00
CA ALA A 375 -5.83 0.64 11.54
C ALA A 375 -5.97 -0.74 12.22
N THR A 376 -4.96 -1.20 12.96
CA THR A 376 -4.98 -2.49 13.68
C THR A 376 -5.22 -2.32 15.18
N ARG A 377 -5.78 -3.32 15.85
CA ARG A 377 -5.93 -3.32 17.32
C ARG A 377 -4.61 -3.15 18.05
N ALA A 378 -3.56 -3.79 17.55
CA ALA A 378 -2.23 -3.68 18.15
C ALA A 378 -1.70 -2.24 18.04
N GLY A 379 -1.81 -1.63 16.87
CA GLY A 379 -1.41 -0.24 16.66
C GLY A 379 -2.26 0.76 17.47
N GLN A 380 -3.57 0.56 17.57
CA GLN A 380 -4.43 1.38 18.44
C GLN A 380 -4.00 1.27 19.92
N ARG A 381 -3.73 0.05 20.41
CA ARG A 381 -3.18 -0.09 21.76
C ARG A 381 -1.86 0.65 21.93
N SER A 382 -0.96 0.56 20.94
CA SER A 382 0.33 1.27 20.99
C SER A 382 0.17 2.79 21.00
N LEU A 383 -0.87 3.33 20.34
CA LEU A 383 -1.18 4.76 20.38
C LEU A 383 -1.75 5.23 21.72
N PHE A 384 -2.69 4.48 22.28
CA PHE A 384 -3.54 4.96 23.38
C PHE A 384 -3.22 4.34 24.76
N THR A 385 -2.30 3.37 24.83
CA THR A 385 -1.95 2.72 26.11
C THR A 385 -0.55 3.13 26.55
N VAL A 386 -0.44 3.57 27.82
CA VAL A 386 0.83 3.91 28.45
C VAL A 386 1.74 2.68 28.52
N GLY A 387 2.98 2.81 28.07
CA GLY A 387 3.99 1.75 28.12
C GLY A 387 3.80 0.61 27.13
N ALA A 388 2.80 0.68 26.23
CA ALA A 388 2.75 -0.21 25.08
C ALA A 388 3.90 0.14 24.13
N ALA A 389 4.84 -0.81 23.95
CA ALA A 389 5.84 -0.66 22.91
C ALA A 389 5.11 -0.62 21.55
N PRO A 390 5.42 0.34 20.65
CA PRO A 390 4.94 0.25 19.29
C PRO A 390 5.40 -1.09 18.73
N ASP A 391 4.49 -1.81 18.04
CA ASP A 391 4.85 -3.02 17.30
C ASP A 391 5.79 -2.59 16.16
N VAL A 392 7.06 -2.46 16.50
CA VAL A 392 8.12 -2.41 15.51
C VAL A 392 8.13 -3.82 14.90
N ALA A 393 7.71 -3.93 13.67
CA ALA A 393 7.65 -5.21 12.96
C ALA A 393 8.93 -6.03 13.28
N PRO A 394 8.79 -7.26 13.78
CA PRO A 394 9.93 -8.06 14.15
C PRO A 394 10.87 -8.19 12.94
N ALA A 395 12.15 -8.09 13.21
CA ALA A 395 13.18 -8.32 12.21
C ALA A 395 12.85 -9.62 11.47
N TRP A 396 12.80 -9.55 10.15
CA TRP A 396 12.49 -10.61 9.20
C TRP A 396 13.01 -11.98 9.64
N SER A 397 12.18 -12.79 10.27
CA SER A 397 12.34 -14.23 10.32
C SER A 397 11.35 -14.82 9.33
N SER A 398 11.88 -15.33 8.21
CA SER A 398 11.26 -16.31 7.30
C SER A 398 9.76 -16.11 7.01
N TYR A 399 9.44 -15.26 6.06
CA TYR A 399 8.14 -15.33 5.39
C TYR A 399 8.18 -16.44 4.34
N ALA A 400 7.73 -17.63 4.73
CA ALA A 400 7.19 -18.58 3.78
C ALA A 400 5.73 -18.11 3.51
N PRO A 401 5.28 -18.00 2.25
CA PRO A 401 3.87 -17.73 1.98
C PRO A 401 3.07 -18.91 2.54
N SER A 402 2.05 -18.60 3.35
CA SER A 402 1.05 -19.61 3.73
C SER A 402 0.38 -20.10 2.46
N PRO A 403 0.28 -21.41 2.23
CA PRO A 403 -0.52 -21.96 1.13
C PRO A 403 -2.00 -21.66 1.43
N ILE A 404 -2.65 -20.95 0.50
CA ILE A 404 -4.11 -20.89 0.39
C ILE A 404 -4.55 -21.91 -0.66
#